data_55ecc2035a59c3cc205dfb0796cf7497
#
_entry.id   55ecc2035a59c3cc205dfb0796cf7497
#
_cell.length_a   1.000
_cell.length_b   1.000
_cell.length_c   1.000
_cell.angle_alpha   90.00
_cell.angle_beta   90.00
_cell.angle_gamma   90.00
#
_symmetry.space_group_name_H-M   'P 1'
#
loop_
_entity.id
_entity.type
_entity.pdbx_description
1 polymer ?
#
loop_
_entity_poly.entity_id
_entity_poly.type
_entity_poly.pdbx_seq_one_letter_code
_entity_poly.pdbx_strand_id
1 'polypeptide(L)'
;DGRTWTLDLYRHSVRADNYRVLEQQRDGSFIEIEPGPVNTYRGILAGQPQTRVVAAVVGDQLVGGFEDEDGRWWIEEDGLGGQVLKHESEVEPCKGTSGTDDLPIFSDEEFEEGFEDLPELPSGFLGGLLDECQLACDMDYEFYQDYGGNSESKVNSDINNVNGFNYEPEVNVTHTITTLIIRSDTNDPYSTNNAGDLLGQVRSHWIGEQQGVQRDLVQMFTGRNLAGST
;
A
#
# COMPACT_ATOMS: atom_id res chain seq x y z
N ASP A 1 18.73 -20.74 12.73
CA ASP A 1 18.54 -21.48 13.99
C ASP A 1 17.69 -22.76 13.85
N GLY A 2 17.17 -23.06 12.64
CA GLY A 2 16.46 -24.30 12.31
C GLY A 2 15.00 -24.34 12.79
N ARG A 3 14.41 -23.21 13.20
CA ARG A 3 12.97 -23.11 13.46
C ARG A 3 12.17 -23.27 12.16
N THR A 4 10.99 -23.86 12.26
CA THR A 4 10.06 -24.02 11.16
C THR A 4 8.71 -23.45 11.58
N TRP A 5 8.13 -22.59 10.76
CA TRP A 5 6.79 -22.06 10.94
C TRP A 5 5.85 -22.65 9.89
N THR A 6 4.63 -22.90 10.29
CA THR A 6 3.55 -23.29 9.38
C THR A 6 2.51 -22.20 9.39
N LEU A 7 2.17 -21.69 8.21
CA LEU A 7 1.20 -20.61 8.02
C LEU A 7 -0.16 -21.21 7.63
N ASP A 8 -1.20 -20.90 8.40
CA ASP A 8 -2.58 -21.23 8.06
C ASP A 8 -3.20 -19.98 7.40
N LEU A 9 -3.34 -20.00 6.06
CA LEU A 9 -3.72 -18.85 5.25
C LEU A 9 -5.10 -19.01 4.63
N TYR A 10 -5.84 -17.91 4.59
CA TYR A 10 -7.06 -17.77 3.79
C TYR A 10 -6.94 -16.58 2.84
N ARG A 11 -7.62 -16.66 1.70
CA ARG A 11 -7.62 -15.59 0.71
C ARG A 11 -8.31 -14.35 1.27
N HIS A 12 -7.67 -13.20 1.16
CA HIS A 12 -8.15 -11.89 1.59
C HIS A 12 -7.96 -10.89 0.45
N SER A 13 -8.99 -10.13 0.11
CA SER A 13 -8.91 -9.15 -0.98
C SER A 13 -8.80 -7.74 -0.41
N VAL A 14 -7.88 -6.95 -0.94
CA VAL A 14 -7.76 -5.50 -0.70
C VAL A 14 -8.47 -4.68 -1.80
N ARG A 15 -9.26 -5.35 -2.65
CA ARG A 15 -9.96 -4.73 -3.77
C ARG A 15 -11.39 -4.42 -3.38
N ALA A 16 -11.87 -3.24 -3.73
CA ALA A 16 -13.26 -2.87 -3.63
C ALA A 16 -14.12 -3.66 -4.64
N ASP A 17 -15.43 -3.72 -4.45
CA ASP A 17 -16.35 -4.43 -5.34
C ASP A 17 -16.32 -3.89 -6.78
N ASN A 18 -16.00 -2.59 -6.94
CA ASN A 18 -15.86 -1.91 -8.22
C ASN A 18 -14.40 -1.79 -8.70
N TYR A 19 -13.52 -2.64 -8.21
CA TYR A 19 -12.10 -2.65 -8.58
C TYR A 19 -11.91 -2.81 -10.07
N ARG A 20 -11.05 -1.98 -10.65
CA ARG A 20 -10.66 -2.03 -12.04
C ARG A 20 -9.19 -1.70 -12.23
N VAL A 21 -8.62 -2.22 -13.30
CA VAL A 21 -7.24 -1.94 -13.72
C VAL A 21 -7.26 -1.21 -15.05
N LEU A 22 -6.62 -0.06 -15.09
CA LEU A 22 -6.47 0.78 -16.27
C LEU A 22 -5.01 0.76 -16.71
N GLU A 23 -4.75 0.40 -17.96
CA GLU A 23 -3.41 0.48 -18.55
C GLU A 23 -3.32 1.68 -19.50
N GLN A 24 -2.32 2.55 -19.26
CA GLN A 24 -2.04 3.69 -20.12
C GLN A 24 -1.46 3.22 -21.45
N GLN A 25 -2.02 3.73 -22.53
CA GLN A 25 -1.53 3.49 -23.88
C GLN A 25 -0.51 4.55 -24.29
N ARG A 26 0.24 4.27 -25.35
CA ARG A 26 1.26 5.17 -25.88
C ARG A 26 0.73 6.55 -26.31
N ASP A 27 -0.55 6.67 -26.64
CA ASP A 27 -1.21 7.95 -26.99
C ASP A 27 -1.76 8.70 -25.77
N GLY A 28 -1.52 8.15 -24.55
CA GLY A 28 -2.02 8.70 -23.30
C GLY A 28 -3.43 8.26 -22.91
N SER A 29 -4.15 7.56 -23.78
CA SER A 29 -5.46 7.00 -23.45
C SER A 29 -5.33 5.82 -22.47
N PHE A 30 -6.44 5.45 -21.83
CA PHE A 30 -6.49 4.29 -20.95
C PHE A 30 -7.38 3.21 -21.53
N ILE A 31 -6.95 1.96 -21.42
CA ILE A 31 -7.80 0.79 -21.61
C ILE A 31 -8.01 0.08 -20.30
N GLU A 32 -9.21 -0.41 -20.07
CA GLU A 32 -9.49 -1.30 -18.95
C GLU A 32 -9.06 -2.71 -19.31
N ILE A 33 -8.24 -3.30 -18.45
CA ILE A 33 -7.77 -4.68 -18.61
C ILE A 33 -8.35 -5.57 -17.53
N GLU A 34 -8.41 -6.88 -17.80
CA GLU A 34 -8.91 -7.86 -16.84
C GLU A 34 -7.98 -7.93 -15.63
N PRO A 35 -8.48 -7.70 -14.41
CA PRO A 35 -7.67 -7.85 -13.21
C PRO A 35 -7.12 -9.26 -13.04
N GLY A 36 -5.90 -9.36 -12.56
CA GLY A 36 -5.31 -10.63 -12.17
C GLY A 36 -6.07 -11.30 -11.02
N PRO A 37 -5.76 -12.56 -10.68
CA PRO A 37 -6.39 -13.23 -9.54
C PRO A 37 -6.04 -12.54 -8.21
N VAL A 38 -6.92 -12.67 -7.21
CA VAL A 38 -6.60 -12.22 -5.85
C VAL A 38 -5.41 -13.02 -5.34
N ASN A 39 -4.33 -12.29 -5.03
CA ASN A 39 -3.02 -12.83 -4.66
C ASN A 39 -2.64 -12.58 -3.20
N THR A 40 -3.54 -11.97 -2.42
CA THR A 40 -3.32 -11.55 -1.02
C THR A 40 -4.01 -12.50 -0.06
N TYR A 41 -3.41 -12.68 1.11
CA TYR A 41 -3.80 -13.63 2.14
C TYR A 41 -3.66 -13.02 3.53
N ARG A 42 -4.47 -13.51 4.45
CA ARG A 42 -4.38 -13.30 5.90
C ARG A 42 -4.36 -14.64 6.59
N GLY A 43 -3.90 -14.68 7.83
CA GLY A 43 -3.91 -15.93 8.58
C GLY A 43 -3.25 -15.84 9.94
N ILE A 44 -2.88 -17.01 10.41
CA ILE A 44 -2.19 -17.21 11.69
C ILE A 44 -1.05 -18.21 11.53
N LEU A 45 -0.15 -18.25 12.47
CA LEU A 45 0.75 -19.41 12.63
C LEU A 45 -0.04 -20.62 13.14
N ALA A 46 0.19 -21.78 12.54
CA ALA A 46 -0.55 -22.99 12.89
C ALA A 46 -0.45 -23.31 14.39
N GLY A 47 -1.60 -23.43 15.03
CA GLY A 47 -1.69 -23.68 16.47
C GLY A 47 -1.49 -22.44 17.36
N GLN A 48 -1.32 -21.24 16.78
CA GLN A 48 -1.11 -19.98 17.51
C GLN A 48 -2.14 -18.93 17.11
N PRO A 49 -3.38 -18.98 17.59
CA PRO A 49 -4.48 -18.13 17.14
C PRO A 49 -4.31 -16.64 17.48
N GLN A 50 -3.39 -16.30 18.39
CA GLN A 50 -3.06 -14.92 18.75
C GLN A 50 -2.09 -14.25 17.77
N THR A 51 -1.49 -15.02 16.85
CA THR A 51 -0.55 -14.50 15.86
C THR A 51 -1.27 -13.89 14.66
N ARG A 52 -0.57 -13.07 13.92
CA ARG A 52 -1.07 -12.46 12.69
C ARG A 52 -0.13 -12.79 11.54
N VAL A 53 -0.69 -13.25 10.44
CA VAL A 53 0.04 -13.44 9.19
C VAL A 53 -0.60 -12.60 8.11
N VAL A 54 0.22 -11.85 7.39
CA VAL A 54 -0.15 -11.05 6.22
C VAL A 54 0.78 -11.46 5.09
N ALA A 55 0.23 -11.96 4.01
CA ALA A 55 1.04 -12.52 2.93
C ALA A 55 0.42 -12.22 1.56
N ALA A 56 1.25 -12.31 0.54
CA ALA A 56 0.84 -12.25 -0.86
C ALA A 56 1.72 -13.17 -1.71
N VAL A 57 1.22 -13.51 -2.90
CA VAL A 57 2.03 -14.14 -3.95
C VAL A 57 2.28 -13.10 -5.03
N VAL A 58 3.55 -12.76 -5.25
CA VAL A 58 3.99 -11.84 -6.30
C VAL A 58 4.86 -12.63 -7.26
N GLY A 59 4.42 -12.78 -8.51
CA GLY A 59 5.02 -13.76 -9.41
C GLY A 59 4.82 -15.18 -8.88
N ASP A 60 5.91 -15.86 -8.55
CA ASP A 60 5.95 -17.18 -7.94
C ASP A 60 6.49 -17.17 -6.49
N GLN A 61 6.68 -15.98 -5.92
CA GLN A 61 7.24 -15.78 -4.59
C GLN A 61 6.16 -15.45 -3.55
N LEU A 62 6.24 -16.10 -2.36
CA LEU A 62 5.47 -15.70 -1.20
C LEU A 62 6.20 -14.52 -0.52
N VAL A 63 5.51 -13.41 -0.33
CA VAL A 63 6.03 -12.21 0.34
C VAL A 63 5.09 -11.77 1.44
N GLY A 64 5.57 -10.99 2.41
CA GLY A 64 4.77 -10.51 3.52
C GLY A 64 5.43 -10.72 4.86
N GLY A 65 4.68 -11.12 5.89
CA GLY A 65 5.26 -11.34 7.21
C GLY A 65 4.28 -11.96 8.19
N PHE A 66 4.77 -12.14 9.40
CA PHE A 66 3.96 -12.56 10.54
C PHE A 66 4.48 -11.94 11.84
N GLU A 67 3.59 -11.87 12.84
CA GLU A 67 3.93 -11.47 14.20
C GLU A 67 3.73 -12.64 15.14
N ASP A 68 4.74 -12.92 15.97
CA ASP A 68 4.71 -13.88 17.07
C ASP A 68 5.15 -13.21 18.39
N GLU A 69 5.40 -13.98 19.42
CA GLU A 69 5.85 -13.48 20.73
C GLU A 69 7.26 -12.84 20.71
N ASP A 70 8.07 -13.18 19.71
CA ASP A 70 9.43 -12.64 19.53
C ASP A 70 9.43 -11.32 18.72
N GLY A 71 8.32 -10.95 18.06
CA GLY A 71 8.17 -9.74 17.25
C GLY A 71 7.71 -10.01 15.83
N ARG A 72 8.05 -9.10 14.93
CA ARG A 72 7.63 -9.16 13.53
C ARG A 72 8.72 -9.77 12.65
N TRP A 73 8.31 -10.68 11.77
CA TRP A 73 9.16 -11.36 10.80
C TRP A 73 8.69 -11.03 9.38
N TRP A 74 9.63 -10.78 8.49
CA TRP A 74 9.39 -10.48 7.09
C TRP A 74 9.86 -11.60 6.17
N ILE A 75 9.03 -11.98 5.23
CA ILE A 75 9.33 -12.91 4.14
C ILE A 75 9.61 -12.06 2.91
N GLU A 76 10.84 -12.04 2.47
CA GLU A 76 11.32 -11.22 1.35
C GLU A 76 12.06 -12.08 0.33
N GLU A 77 12.22 -11.54 -0.89
CA GLU A 77 13.13 -12.11 -1.88
C GLU A 77 14.57 -11.80 -1.50
N ASP A 78 15.48 -12.79 -1.68
CA ASP A 78 16.91 -12.65 -1.37
C ASP A 78 17.74 -11.99 -2.49
N GLY A 79 17.10 -11.56 -3.59
CA GLY A 79 17.75 -11.00 -4.78
C GLY A 79 18.46 -12.03 -5.65
N LEU A 80 18.41 -13.29 -5.30
CA LEU A 80 18.99 -14.42 -6.06
C LEU A 80 17.90 -15.39 -6.55
N GLY A 81 16.62 -15.01 -6.40
CA GLY A 81 15.46 -15.81 -6.73
C GLY A 81 15.04 -16.79 -5.63
N GLY A 82 15.65 -16.70 -4.44
CA GLY A 82 15.25 -17.40 -3.21
C GLY A 82 14.44 -16.49 -2.30
N GLN A 83 14.05 -17.02 -1.15
CA GLN A 83 13.35 -16.28 -0.11
C GLN A 83 14.16 -16.26 1.18
N VAL A 84 14.12 -15.15 1.88
CA VAL A 84 14.77 -14.94 3.17
C VAL A 84 13.73 -14.51 4.20
N LEU A 85 13.89 -15.02 5.41
CA LEU A 85 13.11 -14.60 6.56
C LEU A 85 13.99 -13.68 7.42
N LYS A 86 13.54 -12.43 7.63
CA LYS A 86 14.23 -11.44 8.44
C LYS A 86 13.37 -11.06 9.64
N HIS A 87 14.00 -10.99 10.80
CA HIS A 87 13.37 -10.38 11.98
C HIS A 87 13.40 -8.86 11.86
N GLU A 88 12.42 -8.16 12.43
CA GLU A 88 12.34 -6.69 12.38
C GLU A 88 13.59 -5.97 12.88
N SER A 89 14.32 -6.56 13.85
CA SER A 89 15.59 -6.03 14.33
C SER A 89 16.74 -6.08 13.32
N GLU A 90 16.59 -6.85 12.24
CA GLU A 90 17.55 -6.96 11.13
C GLU A 90 17.21 -6.03 9.97
N VAL A 91 16.03 -5.40 10.01
CA VAL A 91 15.58 -4.45 8.98
C VAL A 91 16.13 -3.06 9.34
N GLU A 92 16.92 -2.50 8.44
CA GLU A 92 17.39 -1.12 8.63
C GLU A 92 16.18 -0.17 8.60
N PRO A 93 16.04 0.73 9.59
CA PRO A 93 14.99 1.74 9.56
C PRO A 93 15.11 2.58 8.28
N CYS A 94 14.00 2.83 7.64
CA CYS A 94 13.96 3.76 6.52
C CYS A 94 14.47 5.14 6.98
N LYS A 95 15.54 5.63 6.36
CA LYS A 95 16.15 6.94 6.70
C LYS A 95 15.50 8.10 5.93
N GLY A 96 14.35 7.86 5.29
CA GLY A 96 13.62 8.89 4.57
C GLY A 96 13.03 9.93 5.51
N THR A 97 13.15 11.20 5.16
CA THR A 97 12.31 12.25 5.75
C THR A 97 10.91 12.12 5.13
N SER A 98 9.86 12.09 5.95
CA SER A 98 8.53 12.24 5.42
C SER A 98 8.41 13.67 4.86
N GLY A 99 7.88 13.84 3.63
CA GLY A 99 7.63 15.18 3.06
C GLY A 99 6.62 16.00 3.87
N THR A 100 6.20 15.51 5.02
CA THR A 100 5.33 16.20 5.98
C THR A 100 6.10 17.18 6.88
N ASP A 101 7.43 17.08 6.94
CA ASP A 101 8.25 17.99 7.76
C ASP A 101 8.19 19.44 7.26
N ASP A 102 7.86 19.65 5.98
CA ASP A 102 7.68 20.96 5.35
C ASP A 102 6.21 21.41 5.25
N LEU A 103 5.25 20.58 5.70
CA LEU A 103 3.86 21.01 5.77
C LEU A 103 3.70 22.04 6.89
N PRO A 104 2.91 23.12 6.66
CA PRO A 104 2.60 24.03 7.75
C PRO A 104 1.99 23.22 8.89
N ILE A 105 2.65 23.30 10.06
CA ILE A 105 2.08 22.77 11.30
C ILE A 105 0.85 23.64 11.56
N PHE A 106 -0.33 23.04 11.35
CA PHE A 106 -1.56 23.70 11.82
C PHE A 106 -1.40 23.87 13.32
N SER A 107 -1.57 25.08 13.84
CA SER A 107 -1.57 25.30 15.28
C SER A 107 -2.71 24.49 15.89
N ASP A 108 -2.53 24.02 17.12
CA ASP A 108 -3.59 23.32 17.85
C ASP A 108 -4.92 24.11 17.84
N GLU A 109 -4.84 25.45 17.81
CA GLU A 109 -5.99 26.35 17.70
C GLU A 109 -6.70 26.28 16.33
N GLU A 110 -5.97 26.12 15.22
CA GLU A 110 -6.57 25.95 13.88
C GLU A 110 -7.19 24.54 13.72
N PHE A 111 -6.68 23.57 14.46
CA PHE A 111 -7.22 22.21 14.47
C PHE A 111 -8.52 22.15 15.30
N GLU A 112 -8.59 22.90 16.41
CA GLU A 112 -9.78 22.93 17.29
C GLU A 112 -10.96 23.66 16.64
N GLU A 113 -10.74 24.77 15.91
CA GLU A 113 -11.83 25.50 15.22
C GLU A 113 -12.55 24.66 14.14
N GLY A 114 -11.90 23.64 13.57
CA GLY A 114 -12.51 22.76 12.55
C GLY A 114 -13.33 21.62 13.12
N PHE A 115 -13.22 21.31 14.43
CA PHE A 115 -13.82 20.13 15.06
C PHE A 115 -14.90 20.43 16.11
N GLU A 116 -15.19 21.71 16.41
CA GLU A 116 -16.18 22.10 17.42
C GLU A 116 -17.62 21.61 17.14
N ASP A 117 -17.93 21.24 15.88
CA ASP A 117 -19.27 20.78 15.47
C ASP A 117 -19.35 19.26 15.18
N LEU A 118 -18.29 18.49 15.44
CA LEU A 118 -18.40 17.03 15.30
C LEU A 118 -19.14 16.45 16.52
N PRO A 119 -20.23 15.69 16.31
CA PRO A 119 -20.90 15.02 17.40
C PRO A 119 -19.92 14.11 18.13
N GLU A 120 -19.86 14.19 19.46
CA GLU A 120 -19.09 13.24 20.26
C GLU A 120 -19.48 11.82 19.85
N LEU A 121 -18.52 11.09 19.26
CA LEU A 121 -18.73 9.68 18.94
C LEU A 121 -19.00 8.94 20.25
N PRO A 122 -20.07 8.16 20.34
CA PRO A 122 -20.36 7.41 21.54
C PRO A 122 -19.14 6.58 21.93
N SER A 123 -18.71 6.63 23.19
CA SER A 123 -17.56 5.92 23.75
C SER A 123 -17.70 4.37 23.74
N GLY A 124 -18.42 3.83 22.76
CA GLY A 124 -18.60 2.41 22.48
C GLY A 124 -18.53 2.09 20.99
N PHE A 125 -18.24 3.06 20.14
CA PHE A 125 -18.21 2.88 18.68
C PHE A 125 -16.94 2.19 18.16
N LEU A 126 -15.94 1.94 19.01
CA LEU A 126 -14.71 1.21 18.67
C LEU A 126 -14.89 -0.31 18.66
N GLY A 127 -16.13 -0.79 18.59
CA GLY A 127 -16.49 -2.20 18.62
C GLY A 127 -16.91 -2.75 17.26
N GLY A 128 -15.97 -3.03 16.36
CA GLY A 128 -16.15 -4.14 15.44
C GLY A 128 -16.36 -3.89 13.95
N LEU A 129 -16.36 -2.67 13.44
CA LEU A 129 -16.30 -2.40 12.00
C LEU A 129 -15.06 -1.55 11.71
N LEU A 130 -14.25 -2.01 10.74
CA LEU A 130 -13.16 -1.21 10.21
C LEU A 130 -13.76 -0.07 9.38
N ASP A 131 -13.23 1.14 9.54
CA ASP A 131 -13.55 2.24 8.64
C ASP A 131 -12.83 2.02 7.32
N GLU A 132 -13.57 2.10 6.22
CA GLU A 132 -13.05 1.88 4.88
C GLU A 132 -12.54 3.20 4.28
N CYS A 133 -11.30 3.19 3.79
CA CYS A 133 -10.71 4.26 3.00
C CYS A 133 -10.46 3.75 1.57
N GLN A 134 -11.11 4.35 0.58
CA GLN A 134 -11.00 3.96 -0.81
C GLN A 134 -9.78 4.59 -1.47
N LEU A 135 -8.89 3.75 -1.99
CA LEU A 135 -7.68 4.16 -2.70
C LEU A 135 -7.85 4.07 -4.21
N ALA A 136 -7.36 5.08 -4.91
CA ALA A 136 -6.89 4.92 -6.28
C ALA A 136 -5.36 4.81 -6.26
N CYS A 137 -4.83 3.75 -6.83
CA CYS A 137 -3.39 3.52 -6.91
C CYS A 137 -2.89 3.89 -8.31
N ASP A 138 -1.82 4.66 -8.38
CA ASP A 138 -1.17 5.05 -9.62
C ASP A 138 0.30 4.65 -9.56
N MET A 139 0.80 3.98 -10.58
CA MET A 139 2.21 3.61 -10.64
C MET A 139 2.89 4.26 -11.85
N ASP A 140 4.15 4.69 -11.68
CA ASP A 140 4.94 5.21 -12.80
C ASP A 140 5.53 4.09 -13.67
N TYR A 141 6.13 4.52 -14.77
CA TYR A 141 6.80 3.60 -15.69
C TYR A 141 7.98 2.88 -15.04
N GLU A 142 8.71 3.53 -14.16
CA GLU A 142 9.85 2.96 -13.45
C GLU A 142 9.41 1.82 -12.53
N PHE A 143 8.29 1.97 -11.82
CA PHE A 143 7.71 0.87 -11.02
C PHE A 143 7.29 -0.30 -11.93
N TYR A 144 6.69 0.00 -13.09
CA TYR A 144 6.36 -1.04 -14.06
C TYR A 144 7.61 -1.73 -14.61
N GLN A 145 8.72 -1.02 -14.82
CA GLN A 145 9.99 -1.63 -15.24
C GLN A 145 10.52 -2.63 -14.20
N ASP A 146 10.38 -2.32 -12.92
CA ASP A 146 10.85 -3.18 -11.84
C ASP A 146 10.03 -4.46 -11.69
N TYR A 147 8.70 -4.38 -11.86
CA TYR A 147 7.78 -5.49 -11.57
C TYR A 147 7.07 -6.07 -12.79
N GLY A 148 7.02 -5.35 -13.91
CA GLY A 148 6.40 -5.80 -15.16
C GLY A 148 4.98 -6.30 -14.98
N GLY A 149 4.69 -7.51 -15.46
CA GLY A 149 3.38 -8.16 -15.30
C GLY A 149 2.98 -8.46 -13.84
N ASN A 150 3.89 -8.33 -12.88
CA ASN A 150 3.63 -8.51 -11.46
C ASN A 150 3.27 -7.20 -10.75
N SER A 151 3.22 -6.06 -11.45
CA SER A 151 2.99 -4.74 -10.84
C SER A 151 1.67 -4.67 -10.07
N GLU A 152 0.58 -5.21 -10.61
CA GLU A 152 -0.71 -5.29 -9.92
C GLU A 152 -0.61 -6.11 -8.63
N SER A 153 0.00 -7.29 -8.71
CA SER A 153 0.14 -8.17 -7.54
C SER A 153 1.04 -7.57 -6.47
N LYS A 154 2.06 -6.79 -6.86
CA LYS A 154 2.94 -6.07 -5.94
C LYS A 154 2.18 -4.95 -5.19
N VAL A 155 1.42 -4.11 -5.90
CA VAL A 155 0.58 -3.07 -5.29
C VAL A 155 -0.41 -3.68 -4.30
N ASN A 156 -1.14 -4.72 -4.70
CA ASN A 156 -2.07 -5.42 -3.80
C ASN A 156 -1.36 -5.97 -2.56
N SER A 157 -0.14 -6.51 -2.71
CA SER A 157 0.69 -6.99 -1.60
C SER A 157 1.04 -5.87 -0.63
N ASP A 158 1.46 -4.71 -1.13
CA ASP A 158 1.88 -3.59 -0.28
C ASP A 158 0.70 -3.03 0.51
N ILE A 159 -0.46 -2.82 -0.12
CA ILE A 159 -1.67 -2.38 0.57
C ILE A 159 -2.12 -3.43 1.60
N ASN A 160 -2.04 -4.73 1.28
CA ASN A 160 -2.34 -5.80 2.22
C ASN A 160 -1.43 -5.73 3.46
N ASN A 161 -0.12 -5.53 3.27
CA ASN A 161 0.84 -5.45 4.36
C ASN A 161 0.58 -4.23 5.25
N VAL A 162 0.37 -3.06 4.64
CA VAL A 162 0.11 -1.80 5.37
C VAL A 162 -1.19 -1.90 6.16
N ASN A 163 -2.26 -2.44 5.58
CA ASN A 163 -3.51 -2.69 6.30
C ASN A 163 -3.28 -3.64 7.48
N GLY A 164 -2.72 -4.82 7.22
CA GLY A 164 -2.68 -5.88 8.22
C GLY A 164 -1.73 -5.65 9.38
N PHE A 165 -0.65 -4.92 9.17
CA PHE A 165 0.33 -4.69 10.21
C PHE A 165 0.24 -3.31 10.87
N ASN A 166 -0.38 -2.33 10.21
CA ASN A 166 -0.39 -0.96 10.70
C ASN A 166 -1.83 -0.42 10.86
N TYR A 167 -2.55 -0.19 9.77
CA TYR A 167 -3.78 0.59 9.84
C TYR A 167 -4.93 -0.14 10.56
N GLU A 168 -5.19 -1.39 10.23
CA GLU A 168 -6.28 -2.15 10.87
C GLU A 168 -6.05 -2.32 12.38
N PRO A 169 -4.85 -2.73 12.86
CA PRO A 169 -4.64 -2.92 14.30
C PRO A 169 -4.44 -1.63 15.09
N GLU A 170 -3.90 -0.56 14.48
CA GLU A 170 -3.51 0.64 15.21
C GLU A 170 -4.59 1.72 15.19
N VAL A 171 -5.25 1.91 14.04
CA VAL A 171 -6.20 3.01 13.85
C VAL A 171 -7.59 2.57 13.36
N ASN A 172 -7.83 1.26 13.27
CA ASN A 172 -9.11 0.68 12.85
C ASN A 172 -9.59 1.11 11.45
N VAL A 173 -8.64 1.36 10.54
CA VAL A 173 -8.91 1.72 9.14
C VAL A 173 -8.41 0.62 8.22
N THR A 174 -9.19 0.28 7.21
CA THR A 174 -8.75 -0.59 6.10
C THR A 174 -8.79 0.16 4.79
N HIS A 175 -7.78 -0.03 3.96
CA HIS A 175 -7.75 0.54 2.62
C HIS A 175 -8.25 -0.49 1.61
N THR A 176 -9.14 -0.06 0.72
CA THR A 176 -9.59 -0.87 -0.42
C THR A 176 -9.27 -0.15 -1.73
N ILE A 177 -8.76 -0.88 -2.70
CA ILE A 177 -8.38 -0.30 -3.99
C ILE A 177 -9.58 -0.31 -4.91
N THR A 178 -10.00 0.87 -5.40
CA THR A 178 -11.06 1.00 -6.39
C THR A 178 -10.52 0.99 -7.82
N THR A 179 -9.36 1.61 -8.03
CA THR A 179 -8.76 1.73 -9.35
C THR A 179 -7.24 1.62 -9.23
N LEU A 180 -6.64 0.81 -10.08
CA LEU A 180 -5.20 0.76 -10.29
C LEU A 180 -4.87 1.26 -11.68
N ILE A 181 -3.99 2.25 -11.79
CA ILE A 181 -3.45 2.75 -13.06
C ILE A 181 -2.04 2.18 -13.25
N ILE A 182 -1.88 1.43 -14.32
CA ILE A 182 -0.58 0.88 -14.76
C ILE A 182 -0.04 1.77 -15.90
N ARG A 183 1.14 2.35 -15.70
CA ARG A 183 1.82 3.13 -16.74
C ARG A 183 2.95 2.30 -17.32
N SER A 184 2.62 1.59 -18.40
CA SER A 184 3.54 0.65 -19.06
C SER A 184 4.40 1.29 -20.14
N ASP A 185 4.31 2.63 -20.36
CA ASP A 185 5.09 3.38 -21.35
C ASP A 185 5.70 4.64 -20.73
N THR A 186 6.80 5.11 -21.29
CA THR A 186 7.61 6.26 -20.84
C THR A 186 6.91 7.62 -20.91
N ASN A 187 5.70 7.69 -21.45
CA ASN A 187 4.92 8.92 -21.57
C ASN A 187 4.04 9.19 -20.34
N ASP A 188 4.39 8.66 -19.19
CA ASP A 188 3.70 8.96 -17.93
C ASP A 188 3.87 10.45 -17.55
N PRO A 189 2.98 11.00 -16.70
CA PRO A 189 3.02 12.42 -16.33
C PRO A 189 4.08 12.75 -15.26
N TYR A 190 4.90 11.78 -14.85
CA TYR A 190 5.82 11.86 -13.73
C TYR A 190 7.26 11.95 -14.23
N SER A 191 7.98 13.00 -13.89
CA SER A 191 9.30 13.30 -14.50
C SER A 191 10.39 13.69 -13.51
N THR A 192 10.09 13.75 -12.21
CA THR A 192 11.02 14.21 -11.20
C THR A 192 11.45 13.09 -10.25
N ASN A 193 12.67 13.21 -9.73
CA ASN A 193 13.18 12.34 -8.66
C ASN A 193 13.13 13.04 -7.29
N ASN A 194 12.57 14.23 -7.19
CA ASN A 194 12.29 14.88 -5.90
C ASN A 194 10.92 14.47 -5.38
N ALA A 195 10.85 13.96 -4.16
CA ALA A 195 9.61 13.43 -3.59
C ALA A 195 8.49 14.47 -3.50
N GLY A 196 8.80 15.71 -3.07
CA GLY A 196 7.83 16.81 -2.95
C GLY A 196 7.29 17.25 -4.31
N ASP A 197 8.17 17.38 -5.31
CA ASP A 197 7.78 17.73 -6.67
C ASP A 197 6.94 16.62 -7.31
N LEU A 198 7.29 15.34 -7.06
CA LEU A 198 6.53 14.19 -7.56
C LEU A 198 5.11 14.20 -6.97
N LEU A 199 4.97 14.45 -5.67
CA LEU A 199 3.67 14.58 -5.04
C LEU A 199 2.85 15.72 -5.66
N GLY A 200 3.50 16.84 -6.00
CA GLY A 200 2.90 17.96 -6.72
C GLY A 200 2.40 17.56 -8.12
N GLN A 201 3.18 16.76 -8.86
CA GLN A 201 2.78 16.23 -10.17
C GLN A 201 1.58 15.28 -10.05
N VAL A 202 1.61 14.34 -9.09
CA VAL A 202 0.49 13.43 -8.81
C VAL A 202 -0.77 14.21 -8.51
N ARG A 203 -0.70 15.18 -7.58
CA ARG A 203 -1.85 16.02 -7.24
C ARG A 203 -2.42 16.75 -8.46
N SER A 204 -1.55 17.38 -9.27
CA SER A 204 -1.98 18.15 -10.44
C SER A 204 -2.65 17.26 -11.48
N HIS A 205 -2.08 16.10 -11.78
CA HIS A 205 -2.63 15.13 -12.72
C HIS A 205 -4.01 14.63 -12.25
N TRP A 206 -4.11 14.23 -10.98
CA TRP A 206 -5.34 13.67 -10.45
C TRP A 206 -6.48 14.68 -10.29
N ILE A 207 -6.18 15.93 -10.00
CA ILE A 207 -7.16 17.02 -10.00
C ILE A 207 -7.57 17.41 -11.42
N GLY A 208 -6.63 17.41 -12.38
CA GLY A 208 -6.88 17.81 -13.76
C GLY A 208 -7.61 16.75 -14.58
N GLU A 209 -7.16 15.51 -14.51
CA GLU A 209 -7.52 14.48 -15.51
C GLU A 209 -8.29 13.29 -14.93
N GLN A 210 -8.21 13.04 -13.62
CA GLN A 210 -8.75 11.81 -12.99
C GLN A 210 -9.91 12.09 -12.02
N GLN A 211 -10.66 13.18 -12.19
CA GLN A 211 -11.76 13.57 -11.29
C GLN A 211 -12.90 12.56 -11.24
N GLY A 212 -13.10 11.79 -12.31
CA GLY A 212 -14.16 10.77 -12.40
C GLY A 212 -13.86 9.44 -11.69
N VAL A 213 -12.65 9.26 -11.17
CA VAL A 213 -12.25 8.04 -10.45
C VAL A 213 -12.69 8.14 -8.99
N GLN A 214 -13.51 7.17 -8.55
CA GLN A 214 -13.98 7.09 -7.17
C GLN A 214 -12.82 6.75 -6.23
N ARG A 215 -12.60 7.58 -5.23
CA ARG A 215 -11.55 7.42 -4.22
C ARG A 215 -11.71 8.42 -3.08
N ASP A 216 -11.15 8.11 -1.94
CA ASP A 216 -10.86 9.06 -0.86
C ASP A 216 -9.44 9.62 -1.01
N LEU A 217 -8.47 8.75 -1.29
CA LEU A 217 -7.06 9.10 -1.45
C LEU A 217 -6.46 8.53 -2.73
N VAL A 218 -5.34 9.13 -3.13
CA VAL A 218 -4.47 8.61 -4.20
C VAL A 218 -3.17 8.13 -3.58
N GLN A 219 -2.79 6.89 -3.88
CA GLN A 219 -1.50 6.32 -3.51
C GLN A 219 -0.63 6.18 -4.76
N MET A 220 0.52 6.86 -4.74
CA MET A 220 1.54 6.73 -5.79
C MET A 220 2.51 5.61 -5.47
N PHE A 221 2.83 4.79 -6.47
CA PHE A 221 3.90 3.79 -6.46
C PHE A 221 4.94 4.19 -7.48
N THR A 222 6.19 4.30 -7.06
CA THR A 222 7.28 4.75 -7.93
C THR A 222 8.50 3.83 -7.82
N GLY A 223 9.09 3.50 -8.96
CA GLY A 223 10.41 2.86 -9.06
C GLY A 223 11.56 3.87 -9.10
N ARG A 224 11.27 5.18 -9.01
CA ARG A 224 12.30 6.22 -9.04
C ARG A 224 13.13 6.23 -7.77
N ASN A 225 14.42 6.45 -7.92
CA ASN A 225 15.29 6.77 -6.79
C ASN A 225 15.05 8.24 -6.38
N LEU A 226 14.21 8.44 -5.37
CA LEU A 226 13.82 9.76 -4.93
C LEU A 226 14.98 10.45 -4.16
N ALA A 227 15.48 11.55 -4.70
CA ALA A 227 16.47 12.39 -4.03
C ALA A 227 15.80 13.11 -2.85
N GLY A 228 16.43 13.05 -1.67
CA GLY A 228 15.91 13.60 -0.41
C GLY A 228 15.46 12.53 0.58
N SER A 229 15.45 11.26 0.17
CA SER A 229 15.21 10.10 1.04
C SER A 229 16.50 9.47 1.58
N THR A 230 17.54 10.26 1.82
CA THR A 230 18.81 9.77 2.41
C THR A 230 18.95 10.22 3.85
#